data_1787585618231e68325d84ae40aae6f3
#
_entry.id   1787585618231e68325d84ae40aae6f3
#
_cell.length_a   1.000
_cell.length_b   1.000
_cell.length_c   1.000
_cell.angle_alpha   90.00
_cell.angle_beta   90.00
_cell.angle_gamma   90.00
#
_symmetry.space_group_name_H-M   'P 1'
#
loop_
_entity.id
_entity.type
_entity.pdbx_description
1 polymer ?
#
loop_
_entity_poly.entity_id
_entity_poly.type
_entity_poly.pdbx_seq_one_letter_code
_entity_poly.pdbx_strand_id
1 'polypeptide(L)'
;MADFDLIVDVLEDIFGEWKNHNSHSGQISFDCPTCSFDIKGLDKGDKKGNLEINYKKNIYKCWACSDTNNTKGRLHYLVGRWGNPQQKKIFKLAVPEKFKENEEKYDEMVIPQGFTSLLDGNKLDIRYKEAINYLKRRGITKDYIKKYKLGYTITGKYSHRIIFPSYDKEGELNYFVARSYVKTKLKYKNPKVQKENIIFNEDNINWNEDIYLVEGVF
;
A
#
# COMPACT_ATOMS: atom_id res chain seq x y z
N MET A 1 14.14 -4.99 -25.06
CA MET A 1 13.11 -5.87 -25.66
C MET A 1 12.63 -6.80 -24.58
N ALA A 2 11.36 -7.16 -24.51
CA ALA A 2 10.89 -8.12 -23.50
C ALA A 2 11.40 -9.51 -23.81
N ASP A 3 11.91 -10.19 -22.81
CA ASP A 3 12.28 -11.59 -22.89
C ASP A 3 11.18 -12.45 -22.26
N PHE A 4 10.21 -12.85 -23.08
CA PHE A 4 9.07 -13.61 -22.59
C PHE A 4 9.44 -15.05 -22.25
N ASP A 5 10.46 -15.62 -22.85
CA ASP A 5 10.91 -16.98 -22.55
C ASP A 5 11.53 -17.00 -21.16
N LEU A 6 12.36 -16.01 -20.85
CA LEU A 6 12.93 -15.84 -19.52
C LEU A 6 11.85 -15.59 -18.43
N ILE A 7 10.74 -14.93 -18.78
CA ILE A 7 9.60 -14.80 -17.85
C ILE A 7 8.97 -16.16 -17.59
N VAL A 8 8.79 -16.99 -18.61
CA VAL A 8 8.24 -18.35 -18.47
C VAL A 8 9.15 -19.18 -17.60
N ASP A 9 10.47 -19.17 -17.85
CA ASP A 9 11.46 -19.92 -17.06
C ASP A 9 11.38 -19.54 -15.57
N VAL A 10 11.30 -18.22 -15.27
CA VAL A 10 11.14 -17.77 -13.87
C VAL A 10 9.83 -18.25 -13.24
N LEU A 11 8.74 -18.29 -14.01
CA LEU A 11 7.46 -18.77 -13.50
C LEU A 11 7.49 -20.29 -13.26
N GLU A 12 8.13 -21.06 -14.14
CA GLU A 12 8.36 -22.50 -13.94
C GLU A 12 9.23 -22.79 -12.72
N ASP A 13 10.29 -22.03 -12.53
CA ASP A 13 11.15 -22.11 -11.35
C ASP A 13 10.41 -21.86 -10.03
N ILE A 14 9.37 -21.00 -10.05
CA ILE A 14 8.59 -20.65 -8.86
C ILE A 14 7.44 -21.65 -8.62
N PHE A 15 6.72 -22.04 -9.67
CA PHE A 15 5.43 -22.75 -9.56
C PHE A 15 5.49 -24.21 -10.03
N GLY A 16 6.64 -24.65 -10.57
CA GLY A 16 6.82 -25.99 -11.15
C GLY A 16 6.27 -26.08 -12.58
N GLU A 17 6.06 -27.29 -13.08
CA GLU A 17 5.59 -27.52 -14.43
C GLU A 17 4.21 -26.89 -14.69
N TRP A 18 4.08 -26.19 -15.81
CA TRP A 18 2.81 -25.63 -16.24
C TRP A 18 1.84 -26.74 -16.72
N LYS A 19 0.54 -26.48 -16.59
CA LYS A 19 -0.53 -27.37 -17.04
C LYS A 19 -0.95 -27.09 -18.48
N ASN A 20 -1.03 -25.81 -18.82
CA ASN A 20 -1.34 -25.35 -20.16
C ASN A 20 -0.48 -24.15 -20.50
N HIS A 21 0.02 -24.08 -21.74
CA HIS A 21 0.79 -22.95 -22.25
C HIS A 21 0.40 -22.64 -23.69
N ASN A 22 0.04 -21.38 -23.94
CA ASN A 22 -0.19 -20.85 -25.29
C ASN A 22 0.73 -19.64 -25.49
N SER A 23 1.88 -19.87 -26.13
CA SER A 23 2.89 -18.83 -26.36
C SER A 23 2.39 -17.69 -27.25
N HIS A 24 1.44 -17.96 -28.17
CA HIS A 24 0.87 -16.93 -29.05
C HIS A 24 0.07 -15.89 -28.25
N SER A 25 -0.81 -16.32 -27.38
CA SER A 25 -1.60 -15.43 -26.51
C SER A 25 -0.85 -14.95 -25.25
N GLY A 26 0.23 -15.63 -24.89
CA GLY A 26 0.98 -15.41 -23.65
C GLY A 26 0.27 -15.98 -22.41
N GLN A 27 -0.62 -16.95 -22.62
CA GLN A 27 -1.38 -17.60 -21.57
C GLN A 27 -0.66 -18.83 -21.06
N ILE A 28 -0.49 -18.94 -19.74
CA ILE A 28 0.12 -20.12 -19.09
C ILE A 28 -0.61 -20.37 -17.77
N SER A 29 -0.73 -21.63 -17.35
CA SER A 29 -1.38 -21.98 -16.10
C SER A 29 -0.56 -22.92 -15.24
N PHE A 30 -0.64 -22.72 -13.93
CA PHE A 30 0.06 -23.47 -12.89
C PHE A 30 -0.89 -23.92 -11.79
N ASP A 31 -0.44 -24.85 -10.97
CA ASP A 31 -1.12 -25.17 -9.73
C ASP A 31 -0.99 -23.97 -8.78
N CYS A 32 -2.11 -23.59 -8.15
CA CYS A 32 -2.11 -22.41 -7.29
C CYS A 32 -1.52 -22.75 -5.92
N PRO A 33 -0.42 -22.10 -5.51
CA PRO A 33 0.17 -22.35 -4.20
C PRO A 33 -0.72 -21.90 -3.03
N THR A 34 -1.59 -20.90 -3.24
CA THR A 34 -2.50 -20.42 -2.21
C THR A 34 -3.66 -21.38 -1.94
N CYS A 35 -4.21 -22.05 -2.97
CA CYS A 35 -5.30 -23.01 -2.81
C CYS A 35 -4.89 -24.27 -2.04
N SER A 36 -3.60 -24.61 -2.03
CA SER A 36 -3.11 -25.79 -1.31
C SER A 36 -3.00 -25.58 0.19
N PHE A 37 -2.92 -24.35 0.66
CA PHE A 37 -2.85 -24.05 2.09
C PHE A 37 -4.18 -24.23 2.82
N ASP A 38 -5.32 -24.06 2.15
CA ASP A 38 -6.66 -24.15 2.77
C ASP A 38 -7.17 -25.59 2.91
N ILE A 39 -6.51 -26.58 2.28
CA ILE A 39 -6.96 -27.96 2.29
C ILE A 39 -5.89 -28.87 2.94
N LYS A 40 -5.91 -28.95 4.26
CA LYS A 40 -5.27 -30.03 5.06
C LYS A 40 -3.76 -30.21 4.92
N GLY A 41 -2.94 -29.14 5.01
CA GLY A 41 -1.48 -29.32 5.22
C GLY A 41 -0.76 -30.19 4.17
N LEU A 42 -1.27 -30.28 2.95
CA LEU A 42 -0.72 -31.05 1.87
C LEU A 42 0.10 -30.17 0.94
N ASP A 43 1.38 -30.43 0.88
CA ASP A 43 2.45 -29.82 0.07
C ASP A 43 2.28 -29.96 -1.46
N LYS A 44 1.07 -30.11 -1.94
CA LYS A 44 0.82 -30.40 -3.36
C LYS A 44 -0.29 -29.51 -3.87
N GLY A 45 0.05 -28.42 -4.52
CA GLY A 45 -0.86 -27.47 -5.17
C GLY A 45 -2.25 -28.02 -5.55
N ASP A 46 -3.14 -27.21 -6.03
CA ASP A 46 -4.54 -27.61 -6.33
C ASP A 46 -4.64 -28.68 -7.45
N LYS A 47 -3.54 -29.04 -8.08
CA LYS A 47 -3.38 -30.01 -9.19
C LYS A 47 -4.32 -29.79 -10.39
N LYS A 48 -4.99 -28.62 -10.43
CA LYS A 48 -6.00 -28.27 -11.43
C LYS A 48 -5.58 -27.17 -12.38
N GLY A 49 -4.40 -26.56 -12.14
CA GLY A 49 -3.92 -25.44 -12.95
C GLY A 49 -4.77 -24.17 -12.84
N ASN A 50 -5.38 -23.93 -11.67
CA ASN A 50 -6.29 -22.79 -11.47
C ASN A 50 -5.59 -21.42 -11.45
N LEU A 51 -4.27 -21.37 -11.28
CA LEU A 51 -3.49 -20.14 -11.38
C LEU A 51 -3.20 -19.83 -12.85
N GLU A 52 -4.01 -18.98 -13.43
CA GLU A 52 -3.88 -18.56 -14.82
C GLU A 52 -3.10 -17.25 -14.90
N ILE A 53 -2.10 -17.21 -15.75
CA ILE A 53 -1.18 -16.09 -15.95
C ILE A 53 -1.20 -15.69 -17.43
N ASN A 54 -1.32 -14.40 -17.71
CA ASN A 54 -1.01 -13.86 -19.02
C ASN A 54 0.23 -12.97 -18.93
N TYR A 55 1.38 -13.53 -19.28
CA TYR A 55 2.65 -12.83 -19.14
C TYR A 55 2.83 -11.70 -20.17
N LYS A 56 2.17 -11.76 -21.33
CA LYS A 56 2.15 -10.67 -22.32
C LYS A 56 1.30 -9.47 -21.89
N LYS A 57 0.30 -9.68 -21.01
CA LYS A 57 -0.55 -8.64 -20.41
C LYS A 57 -0.12 -8.27 -19.00
N ASN A 58 0.85 -8.98 -18.42
CA ASN A 58 1.37 -8.81 -17.07
C ASN A 58 0.29 -8.93 -15.98
N ILE A 59 -0.58 -9.92 -16.10
CA ILE A 59 -1.68 -10.18 -15.17
C ILE A 59 -1.77 -11.66 -14.80
N TYR A 60 -2.33 -11.91 -13.62
CA TYR A 60 -2.66 -13.26 -13.15
C TYR A 60 -3.98 -13.28 -12.40
N LYS A 61 -4.60 -14.45 -12.36
CA LYS A 61 -5.78 -14.76 -11.56
C LYS A 61 -5.82 -16.24 -11.21
N CYS A 62 -6.13 -16.56 -9.96
CA CYS A 62 -6.55 -17.91 -9.60
C CYS A 62 -8.09 -18.01 -9.65
N TRP A 63 -8.61 -18.92 -10.44
CA TRP A 63 -10.05 -19.09 -10.61
C TRP A 63 -10.74 -19.70 -9.38
N ALA A 64 -9.99 -20.38 -8.51
CA ALA A 64 -10.54 -21.02 -7.32
C ALA A 64 -10.53 -20.11 -6.08
N CYS A 65 -9.49 -19.26 -5.90
CA CYS A 65 -9.32 -18.50 -4.66
C CYS A 65 -9.13 -16.99 -4.85
N SER A 66 -9.39 -16.43 -6.06
CA SER A 66 -9.18 -15.01 -6.31
C SER A 66 -10.05 -14.09 -5.45
N ASP A 67 -11.23 -14.54 -5.08
CA ASP A 67 -12.19 -13.74 -4.34
C ASP A 67 -12.04 -13.89 -2.81
N THR A 68 -11.54 -15.03 -2.34
CA THR A 68 -11.29 -15.31 -0.91
C THR A 68 -9.90 -14.84 -0.47
N ASN A 69 -8.87 -15.08 -1.29
CA ASN A 69 -7.46 -14.87 -0.92
C ASN A 69 -6.77 -13.77 -1.76
N ASN A 70 -7.54 -12.96 -2.48
CA ASN A 70 -7.05 -11.89 -3.36
C ASN A 70 -5.93 -12.34 -4.32
N THR A 71 -6.04 -13.58 -4.86
CA THR A 71 -5.03 -14.18 -5.75
C THR A 71 -5.27 -13.74 -7.20
N LYS A 72 -5.18 -12.43 -7.44
CA LYS A 72 -5.27 -11.78 -8.75
C LYS A 72 -4.49 -10.48 -8.75
N GLY A 73 -3.99 -10.06 -9.91
CA GLY A 73 -3.30 -8.78 -10.04
C GLY A 73 -2.23 -8.75 -11.13
N ARG A 74 -1.19 -7.97 -10.90
CA ARG A 74 -0.01 -7.87 -11.76
C ARG A 74 1.02 -8.89 -11.38
N LEU A 75 1.78 -9.41 -12.37
CA LEU A 75 2.76 -10.48 -12.16
C LEU A 75 3.85 -10.15 -11.13
N HIS A 76 4.27 -8.90 -11.05
CA HIS A 76 5.29 -8.52 -10.06
C HIS A 76 4.83 -8.77 -8.61
N TYR A 77 3.52 -8.65 -8.30
CA TYR A 77 2.99 -9.03 -6.97
C TYR A 77 3.07 -10.55 -6.76
N LEU A 78 2.75 -11.33 -7.81
CA LEU A 78 2.83 -12.78 -7.74
C LEU A 78 4.28 -13.26 -7.52
N VAL A 79 5.22 -12.77 -8.36
CA VAL A 79 6.64 -13.06 -8.24
C VAL A 79 7.22 -12.46 -6.95
N GLY A 80 6.75 -11.30 -6.54
CA GLY A 80 7.11 -10.66 -5.26
C GLY A 80 6.75 -11.52 -4.05
N ARG A 81 5.61 -12.21 -4.09
CA ARG A 81 5.11 -13.06 -2.99
C ARG A 81 5.82 -14.42 -2.91
N TRP A 82 6.07 -15.05 -4.05
CA TRP A 82 6.49 -16.45 -4.12
C TRP A 82 7.93 -16.65 -4.60
N GLY A 83 8.50 -15.70 -5.34
CA GLY A 83 9.86 -15.78 -5.86
C GLY A 83 10.93 -15.47 -4.82
N ASN A 84 12.08 -16.09 -4.95
CA ASN A 84 13.29 -15.78 -4.21
C ASN A 84 13.97 -14.47 -4.74
N PRO A 85 14.97 -13.90 -4.05
CA PRO A 85 15.62 -12.66 -4.49
C PRO A 85 16.23 -12.72 -5.91
N GLN A 86 16.77 -13.87 -6.30
CA GLN A 86 17.38 -14.06 -7.62
C GLN A 86 16.30 -14.07 -8.72
N GLN A 87 15.22 -14.84 -8.53
CA GLN A 87 14.07 -14.91 -9.43
C GLN A 87 13.41 -13.54 -9.62
N LYS A 88 13.23 -12.76 -8.54
CA LYS A 88 12.73 -11.38 -8.60
C LYS A 88 13.61 -10.47 -9.45
N LYS A 89 14.95 -10.60 -9.30
CA LYS A 89 15.90 -9.83 -10.10
C LYS A 89 15.83 -10.19 -11.58
N ILE A 90 15.81 -11.48 -11.92
CA ILE A 90 15.70 -11.97 -13.29
C ILE A 90 14.38 -11.50 -13.92
N PHE A 91 13.27 -11.67 -13.22
CA PHE A 91 11.95 -11.22 -13.66
C PHE A 91 11.93 -9.72 -13.98
N LYS A 92 12.50 -8.88 -13.09
CA LYS A 92 12.58 -7.43 -13.30
C LYS A 92 13.37 -7.07 -14.57
N LEU A 93 14.37 -7.85 -14.95
CA LEU A 93 15.14 -7.64 -16.18
C LEU A 93 14.37 -8.06 -17.44
N ALA A 94 13.63 -9.17 -17.35
CA ALA A 94 12.90 -9.77 -18.47
C ALA A 94 11.61 -9.03 -18.86
N VAL A 95 10.96 -8.39 -17.87
CA VAL A 95 9.67 -7.69 -18.07
C VAL A 95 9.84 -6.46 -18.99
N PRO A 96 8.90 -6.25 -19.96
CA PRO A 96 8.89 -5.05 -20.79
C PRO A 96 8.88 -3.75 -19.98
N GLU A 97 9.56 -2.71 -20.45
CA GLU A 97 9.60 -1.39 -19.79
C GLU A 97 8.21 -0.83 -19.45
N LYS A 98 7.22 -1.04 -20.34
CA LYS A 98 5.83 -0.62 -20.09
C LYS A 98 5.17 -1.30 -18.89
N PHE A 99 5.73 -2.40 -18.40
CA PHE A 99 5.26 -3.18 -17.24
C PHE A 99 6.24 -3.13 -16.07
N LYS A 100 7.46 -2.65 -16.30
CA LYS A 100 8.29 -2.27 -15.17
C LYS A 100 7.47 -1.28 -14.39
N GLU A 101 7.27 -1.56 -13.11
CA GLU A 101 6.74 -0.53 -12.24
C GLU A 101 7.50 0.74 -12.60
N ASN A 102 6.75 1.80 -12.95
CA ASN A 102 7.26 3.10 -12.58
C ASN A 102 7.62 2.91 -11.11
N GLU A 103 8.91 2.88 -10.76
CA GLU A 103 9.34 2.91 -9.37
C GLU A 103 8.41 3.93 -8.76
N GLU A 104 7.43 3.46 -7.98
CA GLU A 104 6.49 4.41 -7.41
C GLU A 104 7.41 5.37 -6.70
N LYS A 105 7.56 6.57 -7.26
CA LYS A 105 8.32 7.60 -6.59
C LYS A 105 7.60 7.81 -5.29
N TYR A 106 8.10 7.13 -4.28
CA TYR A 106 7.64 7.36 -2.94
C TYR A 106 7.97 8.81 -2.58
N ASP A 107 7.02 9.47 -1.97
CA ASP A 107 7.28 10.80 -1.42
C ASP A 107 8.36 10.65 -0.34
N GLU A 108 9.32 11.55 -0.30
CA GLU A 108 10.19 11.69 0.86
C GLU A 108 9.29 12.01 2.07
N MET A 109 9.52 11.29 3.19
CA MET A 109 8.70 11.49 4.38
C MET A 109 9.14 12.75 5.12
N VAL A 110 8.54 13.85 4.73
CA VAL A 110 8.72 15.15 5.35
C VAL A 110 7.37 15.77 5.67
N ILE A 111 7.34 16.59 6.71
CA ILE A 111 6.15 17.37 7.04
C ILE A 111 5.76 18.25 5.83
N PRO A 112 4.48 18.30 5.43
CA PRO A 112 4.05 19.08 4.26
C PRO A 112 4.52 20.54 4.32
N GLN A 113 5.00 21.04 3.20
CA GLN A 113 5.31 22.47 3.06
C GLN A 113 4.07 23.33 3.42
N GLY A 114 4.27 24.36 4.21
CA GLY A 114 3.19 25.22 4.70
C GLY A 114 2.40 24.62 5.87
N PHE A 115 2.90 23.54 6.47
CA PHE A 115 2.35 23.04 7.73
C PHE A 115 2.47 24.09 8.84
N THR A 116 1.37 24.32 9.52
CA THR A 116 1.30 25.20 10.69
C THR A 116 0.65 24.41 11.82
N SER A 117 1.29 24.37 12.97
CA SER A 117 0.70 23.75 14.17
C SER A 117 -0.63 24.45 14.50
N LEU A 118 -1.65 23.67 14.84
CA LEU A 118 -2.93 24.21 15.30
C LEU A 118 -2.86 24.86 16.68
N LEU A 119 -1.75 24.67 17.41
CA LEU A 119 -1.50 25.40 18.66
C LEU A 119 -1.01 26.82 18.39
N ASP A 120 -0.25 27.02 17.31
CA ASP A 120 0.44 28.25 16.95
C ASP A 120 -0.26 29.02 15.82
N GLY A 121 -1.38 28.51 15.33
CA GLY A 121 -2.10 29.10 14.20
C GLY A 121 -2.67 30.48 14.51
N ASN A 122 -2.67 31.35 13.49
CA ASN A 122 -3.25 32.67 13.60
C ASN A 122 -4.77 32.63 13.82
N LYS A 123 -5.21 32.98 15.03
CA LYS A 123 -6.63 32.98 15.44
C LYS A 123 -7.50 33.93 14.65
N LEU A 124 -6.93 34.91 13.95
CA LEU A 124 -7.65 35.86 13.10
C LEU A 124 -7.86 35.30 11.68
N ASP A 125 -7.04 34.32 11.25
CA ASP A 125 -7.16 33.70 9.93
C ASP A 125 -8.45 32.86 9.86
N ILE A 126 -9.27 33.13 8.84
CA ILE A 126 -10.51 32.40 8.59
C ILE A 126 -10.26 30.90 8.39
N ARG A 127 -9.17 30.52 7.71
CA ARG A 127 -8.81 29.14 7.43
C ARG A 127 -8.41 28.38 8.69
N TYR A 128 -7.74 29.04 9.62
CA TYR A 128 -7.49 28.49 10.96
C TYR A 128 -8.80 28.22 11.70
N LYS A 129 -9.73 29.21 11.69
CA LYS A 129 -11.04 29.04 12.32
C LYS A 129 -11.84 27.90 11.73
N GLU A 130 -11.82 27.75 10.41
CA GLU A 130 -12.48 26.64 9.70
C GLU A 130 -11.88 25.29 10.12
N ALA A 131 -10.56 25.18 10.16
CA ALA A 131 -9.85 23.97 10.58
C ALA A 131 -10.20 23.59 12.04
N ILE A 132 -10.14 24.53 12.96
CA ILE A 132 -10.53 24.33 14.38
C ILE A 132 -12.01 23.96 14.52
N ASN A 133 -12.91 24.64 13.80
CA ASN A 133 -14.33 24.33 13.84
C ASN A 133 -14.64 22.94 13.28
N TYR A 134 -13.90 22.52 12.25
CA TYR A 134 -14.00 21.19 11.73
C TYR A 134 -13.62 20.13 12.78
N LEU A 135 -12.52 20.31 13.50
CA LEU A 135 -12.07 19.39 14.55
C LEU A 135 -13.03 19.37 15.75
N LYS A 136 -13.51 20.54 16.19
CA LYS A 136 -14.49 20.65 17.28
C LYS A 136 -15.77 19.86 16.99
N ARG A 137 -16.29 19.94 15.75
CA ARG A 137 -17.48 19.17 15.33
C ARG A 137 -17.26 17.67 15.33
N ARG A 138 -16.00 17.22 15.37
CA ARG A 138 -15.60 15.80 15.47
C ARG A 138 -15.19 15.39 16.89
N GLY A 139 -15.40 16.26 17.87
CA GLY A 139 -15.04 15.97 19.26
C GLY A 139 -13.54 16.05 19.56
N ILE A 140 -12.72 16.55 18.61
CA ILE A 140 -11.28 16.69 18.84
C ILE A 140 -11.02 17.91 19.72
N THR A 141 -10.51 17.67 20.92
CA THR A 141 -10.20 18.69 21.91
C THR A 141 -8.82 19.32 21.69
N LYS A 142 -8.52 20.39 22.42
CA LYS A 142 -7.20 21.01 22.41
C LYS A 142 -6.10 20.05 22.91
N ASP A 143 -6.42 19.20 23.86
CA ASP A 143 -5.47 18.22 24.40
C ASP A 143 -5.09 17.17 23.35
N TYR A 144 -6.06 16.69 22.55
CA TYR A 144 -5.77 15.83 21.40
C TYR A 144 -4.93 16.57 20.33
N ILE A 145 -5.23 17.83 20.04
CA ILE A 145 -4.42 18.63 19.12
C ILE A 145 -2.96 18.69 19.59
N LYS A 146 -2.75 18.91 20.89
CA LYS A 146 -1.43 18.95 21.51
C LYS A 146 -0.76 17.57 21.50
N LYS A 147 -1.47 16.54 22.00
CA LYS A 147 -0.95 15.17 22.11
C LYS A 147 -0.46 14.65 20.77
N TYR A 148 -1.26 14.80 19.72
CA TYR A 148 -0.97 14.27 18.39
C TYR A 148 -0.32 15.30 17.45
N LYS A 149 0.15 16.43 17.97
CA LYS A 149 0.87 17.47 17.21
C LYS A 149 0.14 17.89 15.92
N LEU A 150 -1.21 17.99 15.99
CA LEU A 150 -2.02 18.28 14.81
C LEU A 150 -1.71 19.66 14.21
N GLY A 151 -1.66 19.70 12.89
CA GLY A 151 -1.49 20.93 12.15
C GLY A 151 -2.46 21.07 10.99
N TYR A 152 -2.32 22.14 10.25
CA TYR A 152 -3.08 22.38 9.03
C TYR A 152 -2.20 23.01 7.96
N THR A 153 -2.66 22.93 6.72
CA THR A 153 -2.00 23.57 5.58
C THR A 153 -3.01 24.41 4.81
N ILE A 154 -2.54 25.54 4.30
CA ILE A 154 -3.36 26.47 3.51
C ILE A 154 -2.84 26.61 2.06
N THR A 155 -1.66 26.08 1.79
CA THR A 155 -0.97 26.17 0.49
C THR A 155 -0.43 24.80 0.05
N GLY A 156 0.02 24.72 -1.18
CA GLY A 156 0.72 23.56 -1.73
C GLY A 156 -0.14 22.33 -1.96
N LYS A 157 0.53 21.18 -2.13
CA LYS A 157 -0.06 19.87 -2.45
C LYS A 157 -1.18 19.45 -1.49
N TYR A 158 -1.07 19.85 -0.22
CA TYR A 158 -1.98 19.49 0.87
C TYR A 158 -2.88 20.65 1.34
N SER A 159 -3.05 21.67 0.51
CA SER A 159 -3.89 22.83 0.82
C SER A 159 -5.26 22.48 1.40
N HIS A 160 -5.72 23.26 2.39
CA HIS A 160 -7.00 23.10 3.09
C HIS A 160 -7.18 21.74 3.75
N ARG A 161 -6.12 21.21 4.38
CA ARG A 161 -6.15 19.91 5.07
C ARG A 161 -5.63 20.02 6.50
N ILE A 162 -6.28 19.27 7.38
CA ILE A 162 -5.72 18.90 8.67
C ILE A 162 -4.67 17.84 8.41
N ILE A 163 -3.52 17.99 9.03
CA ILE A 163 -2.42 17.04 9.00
C ILE A 163 -2.35 16.34 10.35
N PHE A 164 -2.41 15.02 10.33
CA PHE A 164 -2.15 14.15 11.46
C PHE A 164 -0.78 13.52 11.24
N PRO A 165 0.29 14.06 11.80
CA PRO A 165 1.60 13.42 11.73
C PRO A 165 1.62 12.16 12.57
N SER A 166 2.40 11.19 12.15
CA SER A 166 2.69 9.96 12.86
C SER A 166 4.20 9.83 13.01
N TYR A 167 4.63 9.46 14.18
CA TYR A 167 6.02 9.27 14.50
C TYR A 167 6.25 7.83 14.93
N ASP A 168 7.45 7.32 14.65
CA ASP A 168 7.90 6.02 15.15
C ASP A 168 8.35 6.12 16.62
N LYS A 169 8.81 5.00 17.16
CA LYS A 169 9.30 4.91 18.55
C LYS A 169 10.57 5.73 18.81
N GLU A 170 11.33 6.06 17.78
CA GLU A 170 12.50 6.95 17.82
C GLU A 170 12.12 8.44 17.74
N GLY A 171 10.83 8.74 17.46
CA GLY A 171 10.32 10.10 17.31
C GLY A 171 10.51 10.71 15.92
N GLU A 172 10.90 9.89 14.93
CA GLU A 172 11.03 10.31 13.55
C GLU A 172 9.69 10.23 12.82
N LEU A 173 9.44 11.18 11.91
CA LEU A 173 8.20 11.22 11.13
C LEU A 173 8.14 10.01 10.19
N ASN A 174 7.25 9.04 10.46
CA ASN A 174 7.09 7.84 9.64
C ASN A 174 5.90 7.90 8.69
N TYR A 175 4.88 8.74 8.98
CA TYR A 175 3.72 8.94 8.12
C TYR A 175 2.97 10.23 8.46
N PHE A 176 1.99 10.59 7.65
CA PHE A 176 0.91 11.51 8.05
C PHE A 176 -0.37 11.23 7.27
N VAL A 177 -1.48 11.58 7.88
CA VAL A 177 -2.79 11.58 7.22
C VAL A 177 -3.21 13.03 6.98
N ALA A 178 -3.59 13.34 5.74
CA ALA A 178 -4.04 14.68 5.36
C ALA A 178 -5.53 14.66 4.98
N ARG A 179 -6.38 15.19 5.86
CA ARG A 179 -7.83 15.23 5.68
C ARG A 179 -8.34 16.64 5.40
N SER A 180 -9.14 16.79 4.34
CA SER A 180 -9.75 18.09 4.03
C SER A 180 -10.75 18.51 5.10
N TYR A 181 -10.65 19.78 5.53
CA TYR A 181 -11.64 20.43 6.39
C TYR A 181 -12.69 21.23 5.61
N VAL A 182 -12.52 21.33 4.29
CA VAL A 182 -13.50 21.91 3.36
C VAL A 182 -14.20 20.82 2.54
N LYS A 183 -15.35 21.15 1.93
CA LYS A 183 -16.09 20.22 1.06
C LYS A 183 -15.28 19.95 -0.20
N THR A 184 -14.95 18.67 -0.45
CA THR A 184 -14.20 18.22 -1.62
C THR A 184 -14.52 16.78 -1.96
N LYS A 185 -14.32 16.40 -3.24
CA LYS A 185 -14.43 15.01 -3.69
C LYS A 185 -13.36 14.12 -3.06
N LEU A 186 -12.13 14.61 -2.93
CA LEU A 186 -11.01 13.90 -2.34
C LEU A 186 -10.85 14.25 -0.86
N LYS A 187 -11.55 13.53 0.01
CA LYS A 187 -11.53 13.76 1.46
C LYS A 187 -10.15 13.57 2.08
N TYR A 188 -9.42 12.55 1.66
CA TYR A 188 -8.08 12.22 2.12
C TYR A 188 -7.07 12.34 0.98
N LYS A 189 -5.88 12.84 1.28
CA LYS A 189 -4.75 12.90 0.35
C LYS A 189 -3.48 12.60 1.13
N ASN A 190 -3.12 11.33 1.18
CA ASN A 190 -1.98 10.88 1.97
C ASN A 190 -0.70 10.84 1.12
N PRO A 191 0.49 10.82 1.73
CA PRO A 191 1.74 10.60 1.02
C PRO A 191 1.78 9.21 0.41
N LYS A 192 2.48 9.07 -0.72
CA LYS A 192 2.78 7.79 -1.32
C LYS A 192 4.07 7.26 -0.71
N VAL A 193 3.97 6.30 0.18
CA VAL A 193 5.10 5.64 0.83
C VAL A 193 4.84 4.15 0.96
N GLN A 194 5.90 3.36 1.12
CA GLN A 194 5.76 1.97 1.54
C GLN A 194 5.18 1.92 2.96
N LYS A 195 4.04 1.25 3.13
CA LYS A 195 3.31 1.22 4.41
C LYS A 195 3.52 -0.06 5.21
N GLU A 196 4.20 -1.03 4.63
CA GLU A 196 4.33 -2.39 5.18
C GLU A 196 5.00 -2.44 6.55
N ASN A 197 5.85 -1.42 6.85
CA ASN A 197 6.58 -1.33 8.11
C ASN A 197 6.19 -0.08 8.93
N ILE A 198 5.04 0.54 8.64
CA ILE A 198 4.59 1.73 9.36
C ILE A 198 3.52 1.35 10.37
N ILE A 199 3.81 1.59 11.64
CA ILE A 199 2.81 1.60 12.70
C ILE A 199 2.43 3.06 12.93
N PHE A 200 1.15 3.38 12.65
CA PHE A 200 0.67 4.76 12.80
C PHE A 200 0.60 5.13 14.28
N ASN A 201 1.22 6.26 14.65
CA ASN A 201 1.21 6.79 16.01
C ASN A 201 2.00 5.93 17.02
N GLU A 202 3.04 5.27 16.57
CA GLU A 202 3.85 4.33 17.38
C GLU A 202 4.45 5.00 18.61
N ASP A 203 4.86 6.27 18.50
CA ASP A 203 5.40 7.07 19.62
C ASP A 203 4.42 7.24 20.79
N ASN A 204 3.13 6.98 20.58
CA ASN A 204 2.07 7.07 21.60
C ASN A 204 1.58 5.71 22.10
N ILE A 205 2.17 4.60 21.66
CA ILE A 205 1.75 3.25 22.03
C ILE A 205 2.48 2.82 23.34
N ASN A 206 1.71 2.46 24.33
CA ASN A 206 2.24 1.72 25.47
C ASN A 206 2.16 0.21 25.22
N TRP A 207 3.27 -0.41 24.86
CA TRP A 207 3.34 -1.83 24.53
C TRP A 207 3.11 -2.78 25.73
N ASN A 208 3.03 -2.24 26.95
CA ASN A 208 2.74 -3.00 28.16
C ASN A 208 1.24 -3.00 28.53
N GLU A 209 0.39 -2.40 27.72
CA GLU A 209 -1.05 -2.30 27.91
C GLU A 209 -1.81 -2.86 26.71
N ASP A 210 -3.13 -3.06 26.88
CA ASP A 210 -4.00 -3.49 25.79
C ASP A 210 -4.03 -2.44 24.68
N ILE A 211 -3.88 -2.89 23.42
CA ILE A 211 -3.84 -2.04 22.24
C ILE A 211 -5.12 -2.22 21.43
N TYR A 212 -5.77 -1.11 21.10
CA TYR A 212 -6.95 -1.10 20.24
C TYR A 212 -6.56 -0.72 18.81
N LEU A 213 -6.82 -1.62 17.86
CA LEU A 213 -6.64 -1.34 16.44
C LEU A 213 -7.92 -0.74 15.87
N VAL A 214 -7.78 0.39 15.17
CA VAL A 214 -8.90 1.08 14.51
C VAL A 214 -8.60 1.34 13.04
N GLU A 215 -9.63 1.34 12.20
CA GLU A 215 -9.47 1.48 10.74
C GLU A 215 -9.12 2.92 10.30
N GLY A 216 -9.32 3.93 11.12
CA GLY A 216 -9.11 5.31 10.75
C GLY A 216 -8.73 6.23 11.90
N VAL A 217 -8.18 7.41 11.56
CA VAL A 217 -7.72 8.41 12.55
C VAL A 217 -8.81 9.39 13.01
N PHE A 218 -10.06 9.25 12.52
CA PHE A 218 -11.24 10.06 12.89
C PHE A 218 -12.43 9.19 13.21
#